data_0c2316912c078c86ab3c1128b6a7d1b0
#
_entry.id   0c2316912c078c86ab3c1128b6a7d1b0
#
_cell.length_a   1.000
_cell.length_b   1.000
_cell.length_c   1.000
_cell.angle_alpha   90.00
_cell.angle_beta   90.00
_cell.angle_gamma   90.00
#
_symmetry.space_group_name_H-M   'P 1'
#
loop_
_entity.id
_entity.type
_entity.pdbx_description
1 polymer ?
#
loop_
_entity_poly.entity_id
_entity_poly.type
_entity_poly.pdbx_seq_one_letter_code
_entity_poly.pdbx_strand_id
1 'polypeptide(L)'
;MKCFDLQVNGAFGTSFSDPAITEDAFLRCVEKILAKGVTRFLPTFPTSAMETYRRNLPMLDKLIDSHGLRYALPGFHIEGPFISKLPGAVGAHNPAWVLPPDIKTLDELISLANGHISILTVAAELPGIKEFISHAHDKGICVSLGHEIASEDDINQSGADTMTHLGNGLPNLIDRHHNPIWTGLSKDDMTIMAITDGHHLPVNVLKCYLRCKGVDRFIAVSDACFVAGLPPGRYDSSVNEGVLEPNGKFHNPTKKCLIGASMLLPECAALLKRENLLSDADIERVCWINPHALLELTP
;
A
#
# COMPACT_ATOMS: atom_id res chain seq x y z
N MET A 1 -17.26 10.78 -8.02
CA MET A 1 -17.12 9.74 -6.98
C MET A 1 -15.99 10.17 -6.05
N LYS A 2 -16.16 10.09 -4.73
CA LYS A 2 -15.07 10.29 -3.77
C LYS A 2 -14.22 9.02 -3.66
N CYS A 3 -12.90 9.19 -3.50
CA CYS A 3 -11.96 8.09 -3.31
C CYS A 3 -10.98 8.43 -2.19
N PHE A 4 -10.72 7.46 -1.32
CA PHE A 4 -9.65 7.49 -0.34
C PHE A 4 -8.70 6.31 -0.60
N ASP A 5 -7.54 6.59 -1.16
CA ASP A 5 -6.54 5.59 -1.52
C ASP A 5 -5.54 5.39 -0.37
N LEU A 6 -5.52 4.21 0.21
CA LEU A 6 -4.65 3.91 1.36
C LEU A 6 -3.21 3.55 0.97
N GLN A 7 -2.90 3.50 -0.33
CA GLN A 7 -1.57 3.14 -0.81
C GLN A 7 -1.23 3.85 -2.12
N VAL A 8 -0.45 4.94 -2.01
CA VAL A 8 0.07 5.71 -3.15
C VAL A 8 1.54 6.02 -2.93
N ASN A 9 2.43 5.38 -3.68
CA ASN A 9 3.89 5.56 -3.58
C ASN A 9 4.39 6.80 -4.35
N GLY A 10 3.55 7.32 -5.23
CA GLY A 10 3.84 8.47 -6.08
C GLY A 10 3.05 8.47 -7.38
N ALA A 11 3.29 9.46 -8.22
CA ALA A 11 2.68 9.58 -9.57
C ALA A 11 3.43 10.64 -10.39
N PHE A 12 3.17 10.72 -11.69
CA PHE A 12 3.62 11.78 -12.60
C PHE A 12 5.14 12.04 -12.56
N GLY A 13 5.93 10.98 -12.43
CA GLY A 13 7.39 11.04 -12.35
C GLY A 13 7.95 11.30 -10.95
N THR A 14 7.11 11.37 -9.92
CA THR A 14 7.52 11.65 -8.54
C THR A 14 7.27 10.43 -7.67
N SER A 15 8.29 9.98 -6.92
CA SER A 15 8.17 8.98 -5.84
C SER A 15 8.35 9.67 -4.49
N PHE A 16 7.49 9.37 -3.51
CA PHE A 16 7.58 9.98 -2.17
C PHE A 16 8.78 9.46 -1.37
N SER A 17 9.26 8.28 -1.69
CA SER A 17 10.47 7.66 -1.12
C SER A 17 11.75 7.94 -1.93
N ASP A 18 11.71 8.84 -2.93
CA ASP A 18 12.93 9.25 -3.62
C ASP A 18 13.79 10.12 -2.67
N PRO A 19 15.07 9.74 -2.36
CA PRO A 19 15.93 10.56 -1.53
C PRO A 19 16.25 11.94 -2.13
N ALA A 20 15.99 12.15 -3.42
CA ALA A 20 16.18 13.42 -4.11
C ALA A 20 14.87 14.22 -4.28
N ILE A 21 13.74 13.76 -3.74
CA ILE A 21 12.48 14.49 -3.87
C ILE A 21 12.60 15.92 -3.35
N THR A 22 12.04 16.88 -4.11
CA THR A 22 11.96 18.28 -3.72
C THR A 22 10.56 18.65 -3.23
N GLU A 23 10.45 19.71 -2.42
CA GLU A 23 9.18 20.25 -1.94
C GLU A 23 8.22 20.54 -3.09
N ASP A 24 8.69 21.22 -4.11
CA ASP A 24 7.95 21.53 -5.33
C ASP A 24 7.45 20.28 -6.08
N ALA A 25 8.28 19.23 -6.20
CA ALA A 25 7.91 17.99 -6.88
C ALA A 25 6.78 17.29 -6.12
N PHE A 26 6.88 17.24 -4.78
CA PHE A 26 5.84 16.70 -3.92
C PHE A 26 4.51 17.44 -4.11
N LEU A 27 4.51 18.78 -3.94
CA LEU A 27 3.28 19.58 -4.03
C LEU A 27 2.62 19.47 -5.41
N ARG A 28 3.39 19.53 -6.50
CA ARG A 28 2.85 19.33 -7.86
C ARG A 28 2.31 17.92 -8.07
N CYS A 29 2.93 16.90 -7.48
CA CYS A 29 2.42 15.54 -7.57
C CYS A 29 1.09 15.41 -6.84
N VAL A 30 0.99 15.92 -5.61
CA VAL A 30 -0.26 15.94 -4.82
C VAL A 30 -1.37 16.66 -5.58
N GLU A 31 -1.11 17.87 -6.08
CA GLU A 31 -2.08 18.64 -6.88
C GLU A 31 -2.62 17.82 -8.06
N LYS A 32 -1.74 17.17 -8.82
CA LYS A 32 -2.14 16.34 -9.97
C LYS A 32 -2.94 15.11 -9.56
N ILE A 33 -2.58 14.43 -8.47
CA ILE A 33 -3.33 13.28 -7.95
C ILE A 33 -4.75 13.73 -7.57
N LEU A 34 -4.88 14.83 -6.84
CA LEU A 34 -6.19 15.38 -6.44
C LEU A 34 -7.01 15.81 -7.67
N ALA A 35 -6.38 16.46 -8.66
CA ALA A 35 -7.02 16.84 -9.91
C ALA A 35 -7.52 15.66 -10.75
N LYS A 36 -6.95 14.45 -10.56
CA LYS A 36 -7.42 13.20 -11.18
C LYS A 36 -8.59 12.56 -10.46
N GLY A 37 -9.11 13.17 -9.40
CA GLY A 37 -10.31 12.74 -8.70
C GLY A 37 -10.05 11.87 -7.46
N VAL A 38 -8.80 11.69 -7.04
CA VAL A 38 -8.50 11.14 -5.72
C VAL A 38 -8.83 12.22 -4.68
N THR A 39 -9.72 11.91 -3.75
CA THR A 39 -10.18 12.89 -2.74
C THR A 39 -9.25 12.93 -1.53
N ARG A 40 -8.82 11.75 -1.09
CA ARG A 40 -7.87 11.53 0.02
C ARG A 40 -6.91 10.42 -0.37
N PHE A 41 -5.68 10.47 0.14
CA PHE A 41 -4.76 9.35 0.01
C PHE A 41 -3.69 9.38 1.10
N LEU A 42 -3.05 8.23 1.33
CA LEU A 42 -1.87 8.11 2.18
C LEU A 42 -0.62 8.10 1.30
N PRO A 43 0.24 9.14 1.36
CA PRO A 43 1.58 9.02 0.81
C PRO A 43 2.27 7.80 1.42
N THR A 44 2.68 6.86 0.55
CA THR A 44 3.22 5.57 0.97
C THR A 44 4.72 5.52 0.77
N PHE A 45 5.41 5.02 1.78
CA PHE A 45 6.83 4.76 1.76
C PHE A 45 7.08 3.25 1.74
N PRO A 46 7.41 2.66 0.59
CA PRO A 46 7.93 1.30 0.56
C PRO A 46 9.27 1.25 1.30
N THR A 47 9.67 0.04 1.72
CA THR A 47 10.95 -0.20 2.43
C THR A 47 12.08 0.60 1.81
N SER A 48 12.66 1.50 2.60
CA SER A 48 13.67 2.47 2.20
C SER A 48 14.85 2.48 3.16
N ALA A 49 15.96 3.05 2.76
CA ALA A 49 17.06 3.33 3.68
C ALA A 49 16.59 4.31 4.78
N MET A 50 17.08 4.15 6.01
CA MET A 50 16.68 5.01 7.14
C MET A 50 16.93 6.49 6.88
N GLU A 51 17.99 6.82 6.13
CA GLU A 51 18.32 8.18 5.70
C GLU A 51 17.21 8.81 4.86
N THR A 52 16.52 8.01 4.03
CA THR A 52 15.37 8.46 3.23
C THR A 52 14.20 8.83 4.14
N TYR A 53 13.86 7.98 5.12
CA TYR A 53 12.82 8.30 6.10
C TYR A 53 13.16 9.56 6.90
N ARG A 54 14.41 9.66 7.42
CA ARG A 54 14.90 10.83 8.21
C ARG A 54 14.81 12.13 7.44
N ARG A 55 15.01 12.10 6.12
CA ARG A 55 14.94 13.28 5.26
C ARG A 55 13.50 13.59 4.82
N ASN A 56 12.80 12.60 4.28
CA ASN A 56 11.56 12.85 3.56
C ASN A 56 10.36 12.98 4.50
N LEU A 57 10.21 12.11 5.52
CA LEU A 57 9.02 12.15 6.39
C LEU A 57 8.82 13.53 7.05
N PRO A 58 9.81 14.12 7.73
CA PRO A 58 9.62 15.44 8.36
C PRO A 58 9.36 16.56 7.35
N MET A 59 10.00 16.50 6.18
CA MET A 59 9.80 17.48 5.12
C MET A 59 8.39 17.41 4.57
N LEU A 60 7.90 16.19 4.22
CA LEU A 60 6.58 16.02 3.63
C LEU A 60 5.48 16.32 4.65
N ASP A 61 5.63 15.90 5.91
CA ASP A 61 4.67 16.19 6.97
C ASP A 61 4.50 17.70 7.18
N LYS A 62 5.62 18.44 7.25
CA LYS A 62 5.61 19.91 7.34
C LYS A 62 4.91 20.56 6.14
N LEU A 63 5.13 20.05 4.92
CA LEU A 63 4.48 20.58 3.71
C LEU A 63 2.97 20.33 3.73
N ILE A 64 2.54 19.14 4.16
CA ILE A 64 1.12 18.80 4.31
C ILE A 64 0.43 19.80 5.23
N ASP A 65 1.01 20.10 6.39
CA ASP A 65 0.43 21.04 7.34
C ASP A 65 0.47 22.49 6.85
N SER A 66 1.62 22.95 6.35
CA SER A 66 1.81 24.34 5.93
C SER A 66 0.96 24.74 4.71
N HIS A 67 0.52 23.75 3.91
CA HIS A 67 -0.36 23.96 2.75
C HIS A 67 -1.83 23.58 3.00
N GLY A 68 -2.20 23.23 4.25
CA GLY A 68 -3.57 22.86 4.60
C GLY A 68 -4.05 21.58 3.96
N LEU A 69 -3.13 20.65 3.66
CA LEU A 69 -3.44 19.41 2.94
C LEU A 69 -3.85 18.25 3.86
N ARG A 70 -3.88 18.45 5.19
CA ARG A 70 -4.13 17.35 6.15
C ARG A 70 -5.47 16.65 5.97
N TYR A 71 -6.49 17.35 5.46
CA TYR A 71 -7.73 16.67 5.09
C TYR A 71 -7.53 15.67 3.96
N ALA A 72 -6.78 16.02 2.93
CA ALA A 72 -6.53 15.17 1.77
C ALA A 72 -5.47 14.08 2.04
N LEU A 73 -4.49 14.39 2.88
CA LEU A 73 -3.38 13.51 3.27
C LEU A 73 -3.35 13.38 4.80
N PRO A 74 -4.22 12.54 5.39
CA PRO A 74 -4.38 12.49 6.85
C PRO A 74 -3.18 11.92 7.59
N GLY A 75 -2.33 11.15 6.92
CA GLY A 75 -1.11 10.56 7.46
C GLY A 75 -0.35 9.81 6.38
N PHE A 76 0.61 8.98 6.82
CA PHE A 76 1.45 8.16 5.96
C PHE A 76 1.12 6.68 6.07
N HIS A 77 1.34 5.95 4.98
CA HIS A 77 1.43 4.51 5.01
C HIS A 77 2.92 4.12 4.91
N ILE A 78 3.44 3.45 5.93
CA ILE A 78 4.82 2.93 5.95
C ILE A 78 4.75 1.45 5.61
N GLU A 79 5.17 1.10 4.39
CA GLU A 79 5.16 -0.26 3.89
C GLU A 79 6.52 -0.94 4.12
N GLY A 80 6.63 -1.64 5.24
CA GLY A 80 7.89 -2.10 5.81
C GLY A 80 8.50 -1.02 6.76
N PRO A 81 9.80 -1.02 7.04
CA PRO A 81 10.82 -1.97 6.59
C PRO A 81 10.76 -3.35 7.28
N PHE A 82 9.81 -3.62 8.13
CA PHE A 82 9.64 -4.84 8.94
C PHE A 82 8.87 -5.92 8.16
N ILE A 83 9.38 -6.29 7.00
CA ILE A 83 8.79 -7.27 6.08
C ILE A 83 9.72 -8.47 5.88
N SER A 84 9.27 -9.49 5.16
CA SER A 84 10.07 -10.66 4.85
C SER A 84 11.19 -10.35 3.86
N LYS A 85 12.42 -10.85 4.14
CA LYS A 85 13.56 -10.78 3.20
C LYS A 85 13.54 -11.88 2.13
N LEU A 86 12.63 -12.85 2.27
CA LEU A 86 12.64 -14.03 1.44
C LEU A 86 12.25 -13.70 -0.01
N PRO A 87 12.87 -14.39 -0.98
CA PRO A 87 12.56 -14.20 -2.38
C PRO A 87 11.06 -14.36 -2.67
N GLY A 88 10.49 -13.44 -3.42
CA GLY A 88 9.06 -13.38 -3.73
C GLY A 88 8.27 -12.56 -2.70
N ALA A 89 8.43 -12.82 -1.41
CA ALA A 89 7.80 -12.01 -0.36
C ALA A 89 8.33 -10.58 -0.35
N VAL A 90 9.65 -10.40 -0.44
CA VAL A 90 10.25 -9.06 -0.52
C VAL A 90 9.78 -8.25 -1.75
N GLY A 91 9.28 -8.93 -2.79
CA GLY A 91 8.73 -8.27 -3.98
C GLY A 91 9.72 -7.33 -4.67
N ALA A 92 9.27 -6.11 -4.92
CA ALA A 92 10.07 -5.05 -5.55
C ALA A 92 10.97 -4.29 -4.56
N HIS A 93 10.80 -4.49 -3.25
CA HIS A 93 11.61 -3.81 -2.23
C HIS A 93 13.09 -4.20 -2.30
N ASN A 94 13.95 -3.34 -1.76
CA ASN A 94 15.37 -3.65 -1.63
C ASN A 94 15.62 -4.46 -0.34
N PRO A 95 16.03 -5.73 -0.44
CA PRO A 95 16.23 -6.59 0.75
C PRO A 95 17.33 -6.08 1.69
N ALA A 96 18.23 -5.20 1.22
CA ALA A 96 19.26 -4.60 2.07
C ALA A 96 18.69 -3.58 3.08
N TRP A 97 17.49 -3.07 2.86
CA TRP A 97 16.83 -2.08 3.71
C TRP A 97 15.75 -2.69 4.63
N VAL A 98 15.50 -3.98 4.47
CA VAL A 98 14.55 -4.71 5.35
C VAL A 98 15.18 -4.89 6.72
N LEU A 99 14.45 -4.54 7.75
CA LEU A 99 14.86 -4.59 9.15
C LEU A 99 14.02 -5.61 9.94
N PRO A 100 14.56 -6.21 10.99
CA PRO A 100 13.75 -6.96 11.95
C PRO A 100 12.83 -6.01 12.73
N PRO A 101 11.71 -6.48 13.28
CA PRO A 101 10.88 -5.70 14.19
C PRO A 101 11.72 -5.18 15.37
N ASP A 102 11.77 -3.84 15.50
CA ASP A 102 12.49 -3.15 16.59
C ASP A 102 11.69 -1.92 17.01
N ILE A 103 11.25 -1.89 18.26
CA ILE A 103 10.40 -0.82 18.81
C ILE A 103 11.11 0.55 18.72
N LYS A 104 12.43 0.60 18.91
CA LYS A 104 13.17 1.88 18.84
C LYS A 104 13.15 2.45 17.42
N THR A 105 13.29 1.58 16.42
CA THR A 105 13.18 1.98 15.01
C THR A 105 11.77 2.45 14.67
N LEU A 106 10.73 1.78 15.19
CA LEU A 106 9.35 2.22 15.02
C LEU A 106 9.10 3.59 15.68
N ASP A 107 9.55 3.77 16.92
CA ASP A 107 9.42 5.06 17.64
C ASP A 107 10.16 6.19 16.89
N GLU A 108 11.32 5.89 16.26
CA GLU A 108 12.00 6.84 15.40
C GLU A 108 11.14 7.22 14.19
N LEU A 109 10.56 6.24 13.47
CA LEU A 109 9.67 6.50 12.31
C LEU A 109 8.45 7.33 12.72
N ILE A 110 7.83 7.01 13.86
CA ILE A 110 6.70 7.77 14.41
C ILE A 110 7.11 9.22 14.68
N SER A 111 8.26 9.43 15.30
CA SER A 111 8.79 10.78 15.58
C SER A 111 9.08 11.56 14.31
N LEU A 112 9.68 10.92 13.29
CA LEU A 112 9.96 11.53 11.98
C LEU A 112 8.70 11.94 11.23
N ALA A 113 7.62 11.16 11.37
CA ALA A 113 6.32 11.47 10.80
C ALA A 113 5.45 12.37 11.71
N ASN A 114 6.00 12.90 12.80
CA ASN A 114 5.30 13.75 13.77
C ASN A 114 4.03 13.11 14.35
N GLY A 115 4.03 11.77 14.48
CA GLY A 115 2.90 10.97 14.92
C GLY A 115 1.87 10.62 13.83
N HIS A 116 2.05 11.08 12.60
CA HIS A 116 1.07 10.91 11.51
C HIS A 116 1.31 9.65 10.66
N ILE A 117 1.67 8.51 11.29
CA ILE A 117 1.63 7.21 10.62
C ILE A 117 0.22 6.65 10.78
N SER A 118 -0.52 6.50 9.68
CA SER A 118 -1.88 5.94 9.67
C SER A 118 -1.86 4.42 9.53
N ILE A 119 -0.98 3.89 8.64
CA ILE A 119 -0.84 2.46 8.39
C ILE A 119 0.63 2.06 8.46
N LEU A 120 0.90 0.92 9.09
CA LEU A 120 2.19 0.26 9.08
C LEU A 120 2.02 -1.16 8.52
N THR A 121 2.71 -1.48 7.41
CA THR A 121 2.73 -2.84 6.85
C THR A 121 3.92 -3.62 7.38
N VAL A 122 3.64 -4.83 7.89
CA VAL A 122 4.62 -5.74 8.49
C VAL A 122 4.36 -7.18 8.04
N ALA A 123 5.37 -8.06 8.19
CA ALA A 123 5.22 -9.49 7.94
C ALA A 123 4.92 -10.23 9.26
N ALA A 124 3.89 -11.08 9.27
CA ALA A 124 3.39 -11.74 10.48
C ALA A 124 4.31 -12.85 11.01
N GLU A 125 5.15 -13.45 10.16
CA GLU A 125 6.10 -14.51 10.57
C GLU A 125 7.35 -14.01 11.29
N LEU A 126 7.52 -12.69 11.44
CA LEU A 126 8.74 -12.14 12.02
C LEU A 126 8.78 -12.34 13.54
N PRO A 127 9.94 -12.72 14.11
CA PRO A 127 10.07 -12.90 15.55
C PRO A 127 9.71 -11.62 16.34
N GLY A 128 8.91 -11.76 17.39
CA GLY A 128 8.49 -10.64 18.26
C GLY A 128 7.44 -9.73 17.64
N ILE A 129 6.82 -10.15 16.52
CA ILE A 129 5.88 -9.30 15.77
C ILE A 129 4.63 -8.95 16.57
N LYS A 130 4.15 -9.84 17.45
CA LYS A 130 2.95 -9.60 18.23
C LYS A 130 3.10 -8.43 19.21
N GLU A 131 4.19 -8.41 19.96
CA GLU A 131 4.52 -7.31 20.86
C GLU A 131 4.77 -6.00 20.09
N PHE A 132 5.39 -6.11 18.92
CA PHE A 132 5.64 -4.98 18.02
C PHE A 132 4.34 -4.39 17.51
N ILE A 133 3.37 -5.21 17.09
CA ILE A 133 2.03 -4.79 16.63
C ILE A 133 1.27 -4.15 17.79
N SER A 134 1.31 -4.76 18.99
CA SER A 134 0.67 -4.16 20.17
C SER A 134 1.22 -2.76 20.46
N HIS A 135 2.54 -2.56 20.36
CA HIS A 135 3.15 -1.24 20.53
C HIS A 135 2.70 -0.24 19.45
N ALA A 136 2.55 -0.68 18.19
CA ALA A 136 2.03 0.18 17.12
C ALA A 136 0.57 0.59 17.39
N HIS A 137 -0.28 -0.32 17.87
CA HIS A 137 -1.65 -0.02 18.28
C HIS A 137 -1.72 0.99 19.45
N ASP A 138 -0.82 0.87 20.44
CA ASP A 138 -0.73 1.85 21.55
C ASP A 138 -0.39 3.27 21.06
N LYS A 139 0.14 3.40 19.84
CA LYS A 139 0.39 4.68 19.17
C LYS A 139 -0.73 5.10 18.21
N GLY A 140 -1.82 4.36 18.14
CA GLY A 140 -2.94 4.62 17.25
C GLY A 140 -2.69 4.29 15.78
N ILE A 141 -1.74 3.41 15.49
CA ILE A 141 -1.38 3.02 14.13
C ILE A 141 -2.17 1.76 13.75
N CYS A 142 -2.87 1.81 12.61
CA CYS A 142 -3.48 0.62 12.00
C CYS A 142 -2.37 -0.28 11.43
N VAL A 143 -2.34 -1.56 11.81
CA VAL A 143 -1.33 -2.50 11.34
C VAL A 143 -1.88 -3.40 10.27
N SER A 144 -1.15 -3.47 9.16
CA SER A 144 -1.49 -4.28 8.00
C SER A 144 -0.44 -5.39 7.79
N LEU A 145 -0.87 -6.58 7.43
CA LEU A 145 0.04 -7.67 7.06
C LEU A 145 0.32 -7.62 5.56
N GLY A 146 1.57 -7.85 5.18
CA GLY A 146 1.95 -7.95 3.77
C GLY A 146 3.43 -8.20 3.58
N HIS A 147 3.82 -8.55 2.35
CA HIS A 147 5.20 -8.92 2.05
C HIS A 147 5.72 -10.01 2.98
N GLU A 148 4.95 -11.09 3.08
CA GLU A 148 5.08 -12.14 4.09
C GLU A 148 5.01 -13.54 3.49
N ILE A 149 5.43 -14.54 4.26
CA ILE A 149 5.21 -15.96 3.99
C ILE A 149 4.59 -16.64 5.22
N ALA A 150 3.87 -15.84 5.98
CA ALA A 150 3.27 -16.22 7.25
C ALA A 150 2.37 -17.45 7.13
N SER A 151 2.41 -18.30 8.15
CA SER A 151 1.43 -19.38 8.33
C SER A 151 0.08 -18.83 8.78
N GLU A 152 -0.95 -19.67 8.73
CA GLU A 152 -2.26 -19.34 9.26
C GLU A 152 -2.19 -18.96 10.75
N ASP A 153 -1.38 -19.69 11.52
CA ASP A 153 -1.19 -19.42 12.94
C ASP A 153 -0.50 -18.07 13.18
N ASP A 154 0.52 -17.71 12.39
CA ASP A 154 1.18 -16.40 12.47
C ASP A 154 0.18 -15.28 12.25
N ILE A 155 -0.62 -15.35 11.19
CA ILE A 155 -1.64 -14.35 10.84
C ILE A 155 -2.71 -14.27 11.95
N ASN A 156 -3.23 -15.42 12.41
CA ASN A 156 -4.28 -15.47 13.43
C ASN A 156 -3.84 -14.92 14.78
N GLN A 157 -2.56 -15.05 15.13
CA GLN A 157 -1.99 -14.60 16.40
C GLN A 157 -1.37 -13.21 16.35
N SER A 158 -1.22 -12.62 15.16
CA SER A 158 -0.55 -11.34 14.97
C SER A 158 -1.28 -10.17 15.67
N GLY A 159 -2.60 -10.18 15.66
CA GLY A 159 -3.43 -9.06 16.13
C GLY A 159 -3.58 -7.93 15.12
N ALA A 160 -3.12 -8.07 13.89
CA ALA A 160 -3.22 -7.03 12.86
C ALA A 160 -4.66 -6.78 12.38
N ASP A 161 -4.92 -5.59 11.85
CA ASP A 161 -6.25 -5.09 11.50
C ASP A 161 -6.66 -5.43 10.06
N THR A 162 -5.67 -5.52 9.17
CA THR A 162 -5.92 -5.66 7.73
C THR A 162 -4.75 -6.33 7.01
N MET A 163 -4.90 -6.59 5.69
CA MET A 163 -3.82 -7.11 4.84
C MET A 163 -3.58 -6.18 3.67
N THR A 164 -2.32 -5.82 3.45
CA THR A 164 -1.85 -4.97 2.35
C THR A 164 -1.88 -5.74 1.04
N HIS A 165 -2.51 -5.17 0.01
CA HIS A 165 -2.59 -5.69 -1.37
C HIS A 165 -2.57 -7.22 -1.47
N LEU A 166 -3.48 -7.87 -0.73
CA LEU A 166 -3.55 -9.33 -0.61
C LEU A 166 -3.35 -10.06 -1.96
N GLY A 167 -2.45 -11.05 -1.96
CA GLY A 167 -2.06 -11.77 -3.17
C GLY A 167 -0.84 -11.20 -3.88
N ASN A 168 -0.30 -10.05 -3.43
CA ASN A 168 0.96 -9.47 -3.89
C ASN A 168 2.01 -9.55 -2.77
N GLY A 169 3.29 -9.37 -3.12
CA GLY A 169 4.37 -9.56 -2.13
C GLY A 169 4.45 -11.00 -1.60
N LEU A 170 4.23 -11.98 -2.47
CA LEU A 170 4.29 -13.42 -2.20
C LEU A 170 5.14 -14.12 -3.24
N PRO A 171 5.79 -15.28 -2.91
CA PRO A 171 6.41 -16.15 -3.90
C PRO A 171 5.38 -16.66 -4.91
N ASN A 172 5.80 -16.80 -6.19
CA ASN A 172 4.96 -17.39 -7.24
C ASN A 172 4.61 -18.88 -6.97
N LEU A 173 5.45 -19.56 -6.18
CA LEU A 173 5.23 -20.93 -5.75
C LEU A 173 4.99 -20.92 -4.25
N ILE A 174 3.74 -21.15 -3.84
CA ILE A 174 3.30 -21.25 -2.46
C ILE A 174 2.57 -22.58 -2.24
N ASP A 175 2.39 -22.99 -0.99
CA ASP A 175 1.52 -24.13 -0.70
C ASP A 175 0.10 -23.83 -1.19
N ARG A 176 -0.51 -24.80 -1.89
CA ARG A 176 -1.81 -24.58 -2.55
C ARG A 176 -2.96 -24.37 -1.58
N HIS A 177 -2.82 -24.83 -0.33
CA HIS A 177 -3.87 -24.80 0.67
C HIS A 177 -3.52 -23.96 1.89
N HIS A 178 -2.22 -23.94 2.27
CA HIS A 178 -1.71 -23.25 3.46
C HIS A 178 -0.87 -22.03 3.02
N ASN A 179 -1.53 -20.89 2.86
CA ASN A 179 -0.87 -19.66 2.41
C ASN A 179 -1.66 -18.42 2.86
N PRO A 180 -1.02 -17.24 2.89
CA PRO A 180 -1.64 -16.00 3.36
C PRO A 180 -2.90 -15.59 2.58
N ILE A 181 -3.02 -15.98 1.30
CA ILE A 181 -4.19 -15.61 0.49
C ILE A 181 -5.46 -16.25 1.06
N TRP A 182 -5.43 -17.58 1.27
CA TRP A 182 -6.60 -18.29 1.80
C TRP A 182 -6.89 -17.88 3.23
N THR A 183 -5.87 -17.67 4.05
CA THR A 183 -6.05 -17.19 5.43
C THR A 183 -6.70 -15.81 5.44
N GLY A 184 -6.20 -14.86 4.67
CA GLY A 184 -6.79 -13.52 4.57
C GLY A 184 -8.22 -13.52 4.04
N LEU A 185 -8.53 -14.37 3.04
CA LEU A 185 -9.86 -14.48 2.50
C LEU A 185 -10.86 -15.13 3.45
N SER A 186 -10.43 -16.07 4.29
CA SER A 186 -11.28 -16.81 5.22
C SER A 186 -11.53 -16.11 6.55
N LYS A 187 -10.72 -15.13 6.94
CA LYS A 187 -10.92 -14.36 8.20
C LYS A 187 -12.03 -13.33 8.04
N ASP A 188 -13.22 -13.63 8.60
CA ASP A 188 -14.40 -12.77 8.49
C ASP A 188 -14.25 -11.42 9.23
N ASP A 189 -13.42 -11.38 10.27
CA ASP A 189 -13.16 -10.20 11.11
C ASP A 189 -12.08 -9.26 10.54
N MET A 190 -11.29 -9.72 9.56
CA MET A 190 -10.20 -8.96 8.96
C MET A 190 -10.61 -8.32 7.63
N THR A 191 -10.34 -7.05 7.46
CA THR A 191 -10.47 -6.35 6.17
C THR A 191 -9.25 -6.67 5.29
N ILE A 192 -9.43 -6.70 3.97
CA ILE A 192 -8.30 -6.81 3.02
C ILE A 192 -8.22 -5.58 2.13
N MET A 193 -7.01 -5.14 1.83
CA MET A 193 -6.73 -4.21 0.74
C MET A 193 -6.34 -5.00 -0.52
N ALA A 194 -6.80 -4.58 -1.68
CA ALA A 194 -6.49 -5.24 -2.94
C ALA A 194 -6.24 -4.22 -4.06
N ILE A 195 -5.18 -4.45 -4.85
CA ILE A 195 -4.89 -3.63 -6.04
C ILE A 195 -5.88 -4.03 -7.12
N THR A 196 -6.69 -3.07 -7.58
CA THR A 196 -7.78 -3.35 -8.51
C THR A 196 -7.53 -2.82 -9.92
N ASP A 197 -6.26 -2.84 -10.37
CA ASP A 197 -5.82 -2.40 -11.69
C ASP A 197 -5.97 -3.45 -12.81
N GLY A 198 -6.33 -4.70 -12.44
CA GLY A 198 -6.47 -5.84 -13.38
C GLY A 198 -5.15 -6.45 -13.83
N HIS A 199 -4.00 -5.92 -13.40
CA HIS A 199 -2.66 -6.42 -13.69
C HIS A 199 -2.06 -7.19 -12.50
N HIS A 200 -2.15 -6.61 -11.30
CA HIS A 200 -1.72 -7.25 -10.06
C HIS A 200 -2.64 -8.42 -9.72
N LEU A 201 -3.94 -8.23 -9.79
CA LEU A 201 -4.93 -9.27 -9.65
C LEU A 201 -5.78 -9.33 -10.93
N PRO A 202 -5.76 -10.46 -11.69
CA PRO A 202 -6.66 -10.65 -12.81
C PRO A 202 -8.13 -10.51 -12.40
N VAL A 203 -8.99 -10.07 -13.33
CA VAL A 203 -10.42 -9.80 -13.06
C VAL A 203 -11.15 -11.00 -12.43
N ASN A 204 -10.84 -12.23 -12.85
CA ASN A 204 -11.41 -13.44 -12.25
C ASN A 204 -10.99 -13.64 -10.79
N VAL A 205 -9.76 -13.24 -10.41
CA VAL A 205 -9.26 -13.30 -9.03
C VAL A 205 -9.95 -12.23 -8.19
N LEU A 206 -10.05 -10.99 -8.69
CA LEU A 206 -10.81 -9.91 -8.02
C LEU A 206 -12.26 -10.33 -7.76
N LYS A 207 -12.89 -11.00 -8.73
CA LYS A 207 -14.25 -11.55 -8.56
C LYS A 207 -14.34 -12.60 -7.44
N CYS A 208 -13.32 -13.46 -7.30
CA CYS A 208 -13.28 -14.44 -6.21
C CYS A 208 -13.07 -13.73 -4.85
N TYR A 209 -12.18 -12.76 -4.77
CA TYR A 209 -11.92 -11.99 -3.56
C TYR A 209 -13.18 -11.29 -3.06
N LEU A 210 -13.88 -10.57 -3.95
CA LEU A 210 -15.14 -9.89 -3.64
C LEU A 210 -16.24 -10.86 -3.17
N ARG A 211 -16.29 -12.07 -3.73
CA ARG A 211 -17.24 -13.10 -3.29
C ARG A 211 -16.90 -13.69 -1.92
N CYS A 212 -15.63 -13.86 -1.62
CA CYS A 212 -15.18 -14.40 -0.33
C CYS A 212 -15.33 -13.37 0.79
N LYS A 213 -14.87 -12.13 0.56
CA LYS A 213 -14.83 -11.07 1.60
C LYS A 213 -16.14 -10.26 1.68
N GLY A 214 -16.92 -10.25 0.59
CA GLY A 214 -17.99 -9.26 0.44
C GLY A 214 -17.44 -7.84 0.32
N VAL A 215 -18.32 -6.89 0.06
CA VAL A 215 -17.95 -5.48 -0.10
C VAL A 215 -17.59 -4.80 1.22
N ASP A 216 -18.07 -5.29 2.36
CA ASP A 216 -17.88 -4.66 3.68
C ASP A 216 -16.46 -4.86 4.24
N ARG A 217 -15.76 -5.90 3.81
CA ARG A 217 -14.40 -6.26 4.25
C ARG A 217 -13.37 -6.16 3.14
N PHE A 218 -13.67 -5.43 2.09
CA PHE A 218 -12.81 -5.20 0.95
C PHE A 218 -12.52 -3.72 0.79
N ILE A 219 -11.27 -3.35 0.62
CA ILE A 219 -10.81 -1.99 0.30
C ILE A 219 -10.05 -2.06 -1.02
N ALA A 220 -10.48 -1.26 -1.98
CA ALA A 220 -9.73 -1.06 -3.22
C ALA A 220 -8.61 -0.05 -2.97
N VAL A 221 -7.40 -0.40 -3.39
CA VAL A 221 -6.22 0.49 -3.40
C VAL A 221 -5.63 0.51 -4.79
N SER A 222 -4.88 1.57 -5.12
CA SER A 222 -4.16 1.61 -6.39
C SER A 222 -2.78 0.99 -6.31
N ASP A 223 -2.07 1.19 -5.21
CA ASP A 223 -0.62 0.98 -5.13
C ASP A 223 0.12 1.73 -6.25
N ALA A 224 -0.39 2.92 -6.59
CA ALA A 224 0.16 3.76 -7.64
C ALA A 224 1.60 4.14 -7.35
N CYS A 225 2.45 4.06 -8.36
CA CYS A 225 3.84 4.45 -8.25
C CYS A 225 4.19 5.58 -9.22
N PHE A 226 5.43 6.04 -9.21
CA PHE A 226 5.87 7.22 -9.96
C PHE A 226 5.51 7.23 -11.45
N VAL A 227 5.26 6.06 -12.08
CA VAL A 227 4.85 5.99 -13.49
C VAL A 227 3.36 6.25 -13.72
N ALA A 228 2.53 6.31 -12.67
CA ALA A 228 1.12 6.63 -12.83
C ALA A 228 0.94 7.98 -13.53
N GLY A 229 0.18 7.99 -14.62
CA GLY A 229 -0.04 9.16 -15.47
C GLY A 229 1.07 9.48 -16.47
N LEU A 230 2.10 8.63 -16.61
CA LEU A 230 3.13 8.75 -17.64
C LEU A 230 2.78 7.88 -18.87
N PRO A 231 3.32 8.21 -20.08
CA PRO A 231 3.14 7.40 -21.26
C PRO A 231 3.90 6.05 -21.15
N PRO A 232 3.54 5.03 -21.94
CA PRO A 232 4.30 3.79 -22.05
C PRO A 232 5.77 4.05 -22.38
N GLY A 233 6.69 3.27 -21.76
CA GLY A 233 8.13 3.45 -21.93
C GLY A 233 8.96 2.72 -20.87
N ARG A 234 10.28 2.92 -20.94
CA ARG A 234 11.21 2.44 -19.90
C ARG A 234 11.40 3.54 -18.86
N TYR A 235 11.32 3.15 -17.60
CA TYR A 235 11.43 4.06 -16.45
C TYR A 235 12.25 3.38 -15.36
N ASP A 236 13.32 4.02 -14.96
CA ASP A 236 14.20 3.51 -13.92
C ASP A 236 14.04 4.34 -12.64
N SER A 237 14.02 3.67 -11.52
CA SER A 237 14.07 4.28 -10.19
C SER A 237 15.40 3.92 -9.50
N SER A 238 15.65 4.47 -8.33
CA SER A 238 16.84 4.16 -7.53
C SER A 238 16.95 2.68 -7.14
N VAL A 239 15.86 1.92 -7.21
CA VAL A 239 15.79 0.51 -6.77
C VAL A 239 15.40 -0.47 -7.88
N ASN A 240 14.71 -0.02 -8.93
CA ASN A 240 14.19 -0.89 -9.97
C ASN A 240 14.28 -0.25 -11.35
N GLU A 241 14.68 -1.04 -12.35
CA GLU A 241 14.38 -0.78 -13.75
C GLU A 241 12.95 -1.24 -14.06
N GLY A 242 12.22 -0.51 -14.89
CA GLY A 242 10.85 -0.85 -15.20
C GLY A 242 10.44 -0.58 -16.63
N VAL A 243 9.47 -1.36 -17.11
CA VAL A 243 8.80 -1.16 -18.39
C VAL A 243 7.31 -0.94 -18.14
N LEU A 244 6.81 0.23 -18.54
CA LEU A 244 5.39 0.52 -18.62
C LEU A 244 4.88 0.15 -20.01
N GLU A 245 4.09 -0.91 -20.07
CA GLU A 245 3.52 -1.40 -21.31
C GLU A 245 2.35 -0.53 -21.79
N PRO A 246 1.98 -0.58 -23.08
CA PRO A 246 0.83 0.18 -23.62
C PRO A 246 -0.51 -0.13 -22.95
N ASN A 247 -0.64 -1.31 -22.32
CA ASN A 247 -1.85 -1.71 -21.60
C ASN A 247 -1.87 -1.25 -20.14
N GLY A 248 -0.84 -0.52 -19.68
CA GLY A 248 -0.73 -0.01 -18.30
C GLY A 248 0.00 -0.93 -17.33
N LYS A 249 0.44 -2.12 -17.74
CA LYS A 249 1.23 -3.01 -16.87
C LYS A 249 2.63 -2.44 -16.65
N PHE A 250 3.01 -2.20 -15.37
CA PHE A 250 4.36 -1.79 -15.01
C PHE A 250 5.12 -2.94 -14.34
N HIS A 251 6.24 -3.35 -14.91
CA HIS A 251 6.96 -4.52 -14.43
C HIS A 251 8.48 -4.39 -14.57
N ASN A 252 9.20 -5.11 -13.72
CA ASN A 252 10.66 -5.31 -13.86
C ASN A 252 10.90 -6.55 -14.73
N PRO A 253 11.50 -6.40 -15.91
CA PRO A 253 11.71 -7.52 -16.84
C PRO A 253 12.76 -8.52 -16.30
N THR A 254 13.72 -8.06 -15.51
CA THR A 254 14.80 -8.87 -14.94
C THR A 254 14.32 -9.67 -13.72
N LYS A 255 13.66 -8.99 -12.76
CA LYS A 255 13.09 -9.62 -11.55
C LYS A 255 11.80 -10.37 -11.82
N LYS A 256 11.14 -10.13 -12.96
CA LYS A 256 9.85 -10.72 -13.36
C LYS A 256 8.72 -10.48 -12.35
N CYS A 257 8.70 -9.29 -11.74
CA CYS A 257 7.67 -8.86 -10.80
C CYS A 257 7.04 -7.54 -11.26
N LEU A 258 5.84 -7.23 -10.77
CA LEU A 258 5.25 -5.90 -10.88
C LEU A 258 5.95 -4.96 -9.89
N ILE A 259 5.91 -3.65 -10.15
CA ILE A 259 6.62 -2.62 -9.37
C ILE A 259 5.66 -1.49 -9.02
N GLY A 260 4.47 -1.82 -8.50
CA GLY A 260 3.38 -0.89 -8.30
C GLY A 260 2.57 -0.64 -9.57
N ALA A 261 1.48 0.11 -9.45
CA ALA A 261 0.53 0.35 -10.51
C ALA A 261 0.77 1.69 -11.24
N SER A 262 0.35 1.73 -12.50
CA SER A 262 0.31 2.94 -13.32
C SER A 262 -1.05 3.66 -13.29
N MET A 263 -2.02 3.10 -12.57
CA MET A 263 -3.37 3.62 -12.41
C MET A 263 -3.55 4.26 -11.04
N LEU A 264 -4.31 5.35 -10.97
CA LEU A 264 -4.83 5.91 -9.72
C LEU A 264 -6.17 5.25 -9.36
N LEU A 265 -6.59 5.35 -8.10
CA LEU A 265 -7.81 4.68 -7.60
C LEU A 265 -9.09 4.99 -8.40
N PRO A 266 -9.35 6.20 -8.95
CA PRO A 266 -10.49 6.43 -9.82
C PRO A 266 -10.49 5.57 -11.10
N GLU A 267 -9.32 5.27 -11.66
CA GLU A 267 -9.16 4.40 -12.83
C GLU A 267 -9.40 2.93 -12.46
N CYS A 268 -8.90 2.51 -11.30
CA CYS A 268 -9.17 1.20 -10.70
C CYS A 268 -10.67 1.00 -10.46
N ALA A 269 -11.35 1.99 -9.88
CA ALA A 269 -12.79 1.97 -9.68
C ALA A 269 -13.58 1.88 -11.00
N ALA A 270 -13.14 2.60 -12.04
CA ALA A 270 -13.73 2.52 -13.38
C ALA A 270 -13.57 1.12 -13.98
N LEU A 271 -12.47 0.41 -13.70
CA LEU A 271 -12.28 -0.97 -14.09
C LEU A 271 -13.29 -1.88 -13.39
N LEU A 272 -13.45 -1.77 -12.07
CA LEU A 272 -14.42 -2.58 -11.32
C LEU A 272 -15.85 -2.43 -11.88
N LYS A 273 -16.22 -1.22 -12.27
CA LYS A 273 -17.51 -0.92 -12.90
C LYS A 273 -17.61 -1.51 -14.31
N ARG A 274 -16.61 -1.29 -15.15
CA ARG A 274 -16.59 -1.77 -16.54
C ARG A 274 -16.68 -3.29 -16.63
N GLU A 275 -16.01 -3.99 -15.73
CA GLU A 275 -16.00 -5.45 -15.66
C GLU A 275 -17.25 -6.01 -14.93
N ASN A 276 -18.22 -5.15 -14.56
CA ASN A 276 -19.45 -5.52 -13.82
C ASN A 276 -19.16 -6.31 -12.53
N LEU A 277 -18.09 -5.96 -11.84
CA LEU A 277 -17.74 -6.58 -10.56
C LEU A 277 -18.51 -5.95 -9.40
N LEU A 278 -18.73 -4.63 -9.44
CA LEU A 278 -19.37 -3.86 -8.37
C LEU A 278 -20.37 -2.83 -8.95
N SER A 279 -21.43 -2.56 -8.20
CA SER A 279 -22.32 -1.41 -8.42
C SER A 279 -21.66 -0.09 -8.01
N ASP A 280 -22.26 1.06 -8.38
CA ASP A 280 -21.76 2.38 -7.95
C ASP A 280 -21.77 2.52 -6.42
N ALA A 281 -22.77 1.98 -5.74
CA ALA A 281 -22.84 1.99 -4.27
C ALA A 281 -21.75 1.11 -3.63
N ASP A 282 -21.47 -0.06 -4.22
CA ASP A 282 -20.41 -0.94 -3.73
C ASP A 282 -19.02 -0.31 -3.98
N ILE A 283 -18.84 0.38 -5.11
CA ILE A 283 -17.60 1.12 -5.41
C ILE A 283 -17.38 2.25 -4.38
N GLU A 284 -18.43 3.00 -4.06
CA GLU A 284 -18.34 4.02 -2.99
C GLU A 284 -17.96 3.37 -1.65
N ARG A 285 -18.52 2.19 -1.34
CA ARG A 285 -18.18 1.46 -0.12
C ARG A 285 -16.70 1.08 -0.09
N VAL A 286 -16.19 0.41 -1.12
CA VAL A 286 -14.81 -0.13 -1.12
C VAL A 286 -13.74 0.94 -1.36
N CYS A 287 -14.08 2.08 -2.00
CA CYS A 287 -13.14 3.15 -2.29
C CYS A 287 -13.23 4.34 -1.32
N TRP A 288 -14.30 4.46 -0.51
CA TRP A 288 -14.50 5.63 0.35
C TRP A 288 -14.91 5.26 1.77
N ILE A 289 -15.97 4.49 1.95
CA ILE A 289 -16.54 4.20 3.28
C ILE A 289 -15.60 3.29 4.08
N ASN A 290 -15.19 2.15 3.51
CA ASN A 290 -14.35 1.19 4.20
C ASN A 290 -12.95 1.72 4.56
N PRO A 291 -12.24 2.48 3.70
CA PRO A 291 -10.99 3.14 4.09
C PRO A 291 -11.14 4.05 5.31
N HIS A 292 -12.25 4.83 5.40
CA HIS A 292 -12.52 5.67 6.56
C HIS A 292 -12.81 4.85 7.81
N ALA A 293 -13.62 3.79 7.66
CA ALA A 293 -13.95 2.90 8.78
C ALA A 293 -12.71 2.19 9.34
N LEU A 294 -11.79 1.72 8.46
CA LEU A 294 -10.55 1.08 8.89
C LEU A 294 -9.67 2.02 9.73
N LEU A 295 -9.61 3.30 9.37
CA LEU A 295 -8.76 4.29 10.04
C LEU A 295 -9.53 5.13 11.07
N GLU A 296 -10.76 4.77 11.40
CA GLU A 296 -11.63 5.50 12.35
C GLU A 296 -11.77 7.01 12.03
N LEU A 297 -11.69 7.34 10.73
CA LEU A 297 -11.83 8.72 10.25
C LEU A 297 -13.27 9.02 9.82
N THR A 298 -13.67 10.28 9.95
CA THR A 298 -14.97 10.74 9.42
C THR A 298 -14.89 10.92 7.89
N PRO A 299 -15.83 10.33 7.12
CA PRO A 299 -15.90 10.45 5.65
C PRO A 299 -16.12 11.86 5.11
#